data_2c0f8c9b761fcad4b055d1439a7b16ab
#
_entry.id   2c0f8c9b761fcad4b055d1439a7b16ab
#
_cell.length_a   1.000
_cell.length_b   1.000
_cell.length_c   1.000
_cell.angle_alpha   90.00
_cell.angle_beta   90.00
_cell.angle_gamma   90.00
#
_symmetry.space_group_name_H-M   'P 1'
#
loop_
_entity.id
_entity.type
_entity.pdbx_description
1 polymer ?
#
loop_
_entity_poly.entity_id
_entity_poly.type
_entity_poly.pdbx_seq_one_letter_code
_entity_poly.pdbx_strand_id
1 'polypeptide(L)'
;MTKFTLAIAAALALSIPVAAHAAPEAPTAPAAGVLRVKSVYGVDETVARLKADIAAKGIRFFTEIDQAQLGASANLTVRPSRLILFGNPPLGVQFLQSNPYSGLDWPVRMLIIEEADGSVSVAWNDFGYIAKRYAIRDREAQFKMASEVAASIASSATK
;
A
#
# COMPACT_ATOMS: atom_id res chain seq x y z
N MET A 1 -37.26 50.42 50.63
CA MET A 1 -36.66 50.69 49.30
C MET A 1 -35.33 49.92 49.23
N THR A 2 -35.37 48.70 48.70
CA THR A 2 -34.23 47.78 48.67
C THR A 2 -33.66 47.75 47.24
N LYS A 3 -32.42 48.20 47.11
CA LYS A 3 -31.73 48.27 45.82
C LYS A 3 -31.07 46.88 45.54
N PHE A 4 -31.50 46.20 44.49
CA PHE A 4 -30.84 44.98 43.95
C PHE A 4 -29.70 45.40 43.03
N THR A 5 -28.50 45.03 43.35
CA THR A 5 -27.30 45.19 42.49
C THR A 5 -27.12 43.92 41.67
N LEU A 6 -27.25 44.04 40.32
CA LEU A 6 -27.08 42.94 39.37
C LEU A 6 -25.57 42.81 39.05
N ALA A 7 -24.96 41.70 39.46
CA ALA A 7 -23.59 41.38 39.09
C ALA A 7 -23.55 40.64 37.75
N ILE A 8 -22.92 41.26 36.77
CA ILE A 8 -22.67 40.64 35.44
C ILE A 8 -21.37 39.86 35.54
N ALA A 9 -21.48 38.52 35.51
CA ALA A 9 -20.32 37.64 35.37
C ALA A 9 -19.88 37.55 33.90
N ALA A 10 -18.73 38.11 33.54
CA ALA A 10 -18.11 37.95 32.25
C ALA A 10 -17.44 36.57 32.14
N ALA A 11 -17.97 35.67 31.32
CA ALA A 11 -17.35 34.41 31.01
C ALA A 11 -16.20 34.63 29.99
N LEU A 12 -14.99 34.45 30.41
CA LEU A 12 -13.80 34.47 29.58
C LEU A 12 -13.72 33.13 28.83
N ALA A 13 -14.04 33.10 27.54
CA ALA A 13 -13.87 31.90 26.69
C ALA A 13 -12.38 31.73 26.36
N LEU A 14 -11.73 30.76 26.97
CA LEU A 14 -10.38 30.35 26.65
C LEU A 14 -10.44 29.55 25.34
N SER A 15 -10.07 30.17 24.20
CA SER A 15 -9.85 29.47 22.94
C SER A 15 -8.48 28.79 22.99
N ILE A 16 -8.48 27.46 23.14
CA ILE A 16 -7.28 26.63 23.02
C ILE A 16 -6.99 26.47 21.53
N PRO A 17 -5.81 26.89 21.01
CA PRO A 17 -5.45 26.62 19.63
C PRO A 17 -5.27 25.11 19.46
N VAL A 18 -6.08 24.48 18.60
CA VAL A 18 -5.84 23.13 18.12
C VAL A 18 -4.59 23.17 17.25
N ALA A 19 -3.47 22.69 17.80
CA ALA A 19 -2.27 22.51 17.02
C ALA A 19 -2.57 21.53 15.86
N ALA A 20 -2.53 22.04 14.65
CA ALA A 20 -2.58 21.19 13.46
C ALA A 20 -1.36 20.26 13.50
N HIS A 21 -1.61 18.97 13.79
CA HIS A 21 -0.58 17.95 13.65
C HIS A 21 -0.24 17.87 12.16
N ALA A 22 0.95 18.33 11.79
CA ALA A 22 1.51 18.04 10.47
C ALA A 22 1.56 16.51 10.33
N ALA A 23 0.98 16.00 9.25
CA ALA A 23 1.08 14.58 8.94
C ALA A 23 2.57 14.20 8.87
N PRO A 24 3.00 13.09 9.46
CA PRO A 24 4.39 12.67 9.40
C PRO A 24 4.80 12.56 7.92
N GLU A 25 5.91 13.19 7.57
CA GLU A 25 6.50 13.12 6.25
C GLU A 25 6.83 11.65 5.93
N ALA A 26 6.27 11.13 4.85
CA ALA A 26 6.48 9.73 4.49
C ALA A 26 7.98 9.48 4.22
N PRO A 27 8.57 8.39 4.73
CA PRO A 27 9.98 8.10 4.49
C PRO A 27 10.25 8.02 2.98
N THR A 28 11.25 8.75 2.50
CA THR A 28 11.64 8.85 1.09
C THR A 28 12.31 7.58 0.55
N ALA A 29 12.68 6.65 1.43
CA ALA A 29 13.28 5.35 1.06
C ALA A 29 12.26 4.21 1.29
N PRO A 30 12.22 3.17 0.42
CA PRO A 30 11.39 2.02 0.67
C PRO A 30 11.84 1.29 1.95
N ALA A 31 10.86 0.79 2.72
CA ALA A 31 11.12 -0.04 3.89
C ALA A 31 11.90 -1.31 3.52
N ALA A 32 12.61 -1.90 4.47
CA ALA A 32 13.33 -3.15 4.24
C ALA A 32 12.39 -4.24 3.69
N GLY A 33 12.82 -4.91 2.63
CA GLY A 33 12.01 -5.94 1.96
C GLY A 33 10.93 -5.40 1.02
N VAL A 34 10.98 -4.11 0.66
CA VAL A 34 10.13 -3.52 -0.38
C VAL A 34 10.97 -3.20 -1.61
N LEU A 35 10.54 -3.73 -2.76
CA LEU A 35 11.05 -3.39 -4.07
C LEU A 35 10.13 -2.36 -4.72
N ARG A 36 10.68 -1.46 -5.54
CA ARG A 36 9.88 -0.52 -6.30
C ARG A 36 10.50 -0.18 -7.65
N VAL A 37 9.63 0.19 -8.60
CA VAL A 37 10.01 0.79 -9.88
C VAL A 37 9.16 2.03 -10.12
N LYS A 38 9.72 3.01 -10.85
CA LYS A 38 8.97 4.19 -11.26
C LYS A 38 8.11 3.85 -12.47
N SER A 39 6.83 4.21 -12.44
CA SER A 39 5.95 4.16 -13.60
C SER A 39 6.18 5.39 -14.49
N VAL A 40 5.99 5.22 -15.81
CA VAL A 40 5.95 6.35 -16.76
C VAL A 40 4.52 6.86 -17.01
N TYR A 41 3.54 6.26 -16.33
CA TYR A 41 2.11 6.54 -16.45
C TYR A 41 1.54 7.07 -15.14
N GLY A 42 0.35 7.68 -15.20
CA GLY A 42 -0.46 7.98 -14.02
C GLY A 42 -0.97 6.72 -13.32
N VAL A 43 -1.55 6.88 -12.12
CA VAL A 43 -1.99 5.76 -11.27
C VAL A 43 -2.97 4.83 -11.99
N ASP A 44 -4.03 5.38 -12.58
CA ASP A 44 -5.10 4.56 -13.21
C ASP A 44 -4.59 3.79 -14.43
N GLU A 45 -3.79 4.42 -15.29
CA GLU A 45 -3.18 3.75 -16.45
C GLU A 45 -2.18 2.67 -16.00
N THR A 46 -1.39 2.95 -14.97
CA THR A 46 -0.48 1.96 -14.37
C THR A 46 -1.26 0.72 -13.90
N VAL A 47 -2.35 0.93 -13.15
CA VAL A 47 -3.22 -0.16 -12.67
C VAL A 47 -3.78 -0.97 -13.85
N ALA A 48 -4.27 -0.29 -14.89
CA ALA A 48 -4.83 -0.95 -16.07
C ALA A 48 -3.79 -1.83 -16.78
N ARG A 49 -2.56 -1.34 -16.96
CA ARG A 49 -1.45 -2.09 -17.58
C ARG A 49 -1.03 -3.30 -16.77
N LEU A 50 -0.88 -3.15 -15.46
CA LEU A 50 -0.55 -4.26 -14.57
C LEU A 50 -1.63 -5.34 -14.60
N LYS A 51 -2.92 -4.97 -14.57
CA LYS A 51 -4.05 -5.91 -14.66
C LYS A 51 -4.07 -6.64 -16.00
N ALA A 52 -3.79 -5.94 -17.09
CA ALA A 52 -3.71 -6.54 -18.43
C ALA A 52 -2.55 -7.55 -18.52
N ASP A 53 -1.38 -7.22 -17.97
CA ASP A 53 -0.23 -8.12 -17.97
C ASP A 53 -0.44 -9.34 -17.06
N ILE A 54 -1.06 -9.15 -15.89
CA ILE A 54 -1.49 -10.24 -15.00
C ILE A 54 -2.41 -11.21 -15.75
N ALA A 55 -3.41 -10.70 -16.47
CA ALA A 55 -4.34 -11.51 -17.25
C ALA A 55 -3.64 -12.22 -18.41
N ALA A 56 -2.76 -11.54 -19.15
CA ALA A 56 -1.99 -12.12 -20.25
C ALA A 56 -1.08 -13.28 -19.81
N LYS A 57 -0.60 -13.25 -18.56
CA LYS A 57 0.19 -14.32 -17.94
C LYS A 57 -0.65 -15.45 -17.34
N GLY A 58 -1.98 -15.40 -17.46
CA GLY A 58 -2.88 -16.39 -16.86
C GLY A 58 -2.86 -16.40 -15.32
N ILE A 59 -2.43 -15.31 -14.71
CA ILE A 59 -2.37 -15.15 -13.26
C ILE A 59 -3.71 -14.68 -12.74
N ARG A 60 -4.16 -15.24 -11.63
CA ARG A 60 -5.45 -14.86 -11.03
C ARG A 60 -5.38 -13.50 -10.38
N PHE A 61 -6.18 -12.57 -10.84
CA PHE A 61 -6.47 -11.32 -10.14
C PHE A 61 -7.54 -11.57 -9.08
N PHE A 62 -7.33 -11.09 -7.84
CA PHE A 62 -8.27 -11.27 -6.74
C PHE A 62 -9.09 -10.02 -6.49
N THR A 63 -8.42 -8.88 -6.24
CA THR A 63 -9.10 -7.63 -5.91
C THR A 63 -8.19 -6.42 -6.07
N GLU A 64 -8.81 -5.25 -6.10
CA GLU A 64 -8.19 -3.94 -6.03
C GLU A 64 -8.80 -3.15 -4.87
N ILE A 65 -7.97 -2.48 -4.10
CA ILE A 65 -8.36 -1.64 -2.97
C ILE A 65 -7.93 -0.21 -3.28
N ASP A 66 -8.89 0.70 -3.36
CA ASP A 66 -8.65 2.14 -3.46
C ASP A 66 -8.39 2.71 -2.06
N GLN A 67 -7.12 2.91 -1.72
CA GLN A 67 -6.73 3.43 -0.41
C GLN A 67 -7.02 4.94 -0.27
N ALA A 68 -7.00 5.69 -1.37
CA ALA A 68 -7.39 7.10 -1.35
C ALA A 68 -8.88 7.26 -1.05
N GLN A 69 -9.74 6.41 -1.62
CA GLN A 69 -11.18 6.38 -1.32
C GLN A 69 -11.45 5.98 0.15
N LEU A 70 -10.68 5.03 0.69
CA LEU A 70 -10.77 4.68 2.11
C LEU A 70 -10.40 5.88 3.01
N GLY A 71 -9.36 6.61 2.66
CA GLY A 71 -9.01 7.86 3.33
C GLY A 71 -10.15 8.87 3.29
N ALA A 72 -10.72 9.13 2.11
CA ALA A 72 -11.83 10.04 1.92
C ALA A 72 -13.07 9.65 2.76
N SER A 73 -13.38 8.36 2.86
CA SER A 73 -14.49 7.86 3.69
C SER A 73 -14.28 8.10 5.19
N ALA A 74 -13.03 8.27 5.61
CA ALA A 74 -12.64 8.60 6.98
C ALA A 74 -12.38 10.11 7.19
N ASN A 75 -12.69 10.96 6.20
CA ASN A 75 -12.34 12.40 6.18
C ASN A 75 -10.83 12.67 6.30
N LEU A 76 -10.00 11.78 5.76
CA LEU A 76 -8.56 11.90 5.70
C LEU A 76 -8.09 11.99 4.26
N THR A 77 -7.11 12.85 4.00
CA THR A 77 -6.51 12.97 2.67
C THR A 77 -5.38 11.95 2.52
N VAL A 78 -5.54 11.04 1.57
CA VAL A 78 -4.50 10.09 1.13
C VAL A 78 -4.23 10.37 -0.35
N ARG A 79 -2.96 10.47 -0.74
CA ARG A 79 -2.59 10.59 -2.17
C ARG A 79 -3.14 9.40 -2.96
N PRO A 80 -3.35 9.54 -4.29
CA PRO A 80 -3.78 8.43 -5.13
C PRO A 80 -2.96 7.16 -4.85
N SER A 81 -3.64 6.12 -4.43
CA SER A 81 -3.01 4.85 -4.01
C SER A 81 -3.97 3.70 -4.27
N ARG A 82 -3.48 2.69 -4.97
CA ARG A 82 -4.19 1.45 -5.29
C ARG A 82 -3.38 0.26 -4.84
N LEU A 83 -4.00 -0.66 -4.12
CA LEU A 83 -3.40 -1.95 -3.78
C LEU A 83 -4.08 -3.03 -4.59
N ILE A 84 -3.34 -3.71 -5.47
CA ILE A 84 -3.85 -4.86 -6.22
C ILE A 84 -3.33 -6.17 -5.62
N LEU A 85 -4.22 -7.17 -5.57
CA LEU A 85 -3.92 -8.51 -5.09
C LEU A 85 -4.09 -9.51 -6.22
N PHE A 86 -3.05 -10.31 -6.45
CA PHE A 86 -3.04 -11.32 -7.50
C PHE A 86 -2.13 -12.50 -7.13
N GLY A 87 -2.20 -13.59 -7.86
CA GLY A 87 -1.31 -14.72 -7.61
C GLY A 87 -1.63 -15.95 -8.45
N ASN A 88 -0.68 -16.87 -8.45
CA ASN A 88 -0.83 -18.20 -9.02
C ASN A 88 -1.02 -19.21 -7.89
N PRO A 89 -2.25 -19.74 -7.66
CA PRO A 89 -2.50 -20.66 -6.56
C PRO A 89 -1.57 -21.89 -6.53
N PRO A 90 -1.31 -22.60 -7.64
CA PRO A 90 -0.35 -23.71 -7.65
C PRO A 90 1.05 -23.37 -7.14
N LEU A 91 1.50 -22.12 -7.32
CA LEU A 91 2.78 -21.66 -6.81
C LEU A 91 2.67 -21.20 -5.35
N GLY A 92 1.70 -20.33 -5.06
CA GLY A 92 1.57 -19.69 -3.74
C GLY A 92 1.24 -20.66 -2.62
N VAL A 93 0.44 -21.69 -2.88
CA VAL A 93 0.08 -22.73 -1.87
C VAL A 93 1.31 -23.49 -1.38
N GLN A 94 2.35 -23.63 -2.17
CA GLN A 94 3.60 -24.30 -1.76
C GLN A 94 4.32 -23.54 -0.64
N PHE A 95 4.22 -22.22 -0.59
CA PHE A 95 4.77 -21.42 0.51
C PHE A 95 3.99 -21.68 1.81
N LEU A 96 2.66 -21.79 1.73
CA LEU A 96 1.80 -22.09 2.86
C LEU A 96 2.03 -23.50 3.41
N GLN A 97 2.38 -24.46 2.55
CA GLN A 97 2.75 -25.80 2.96
C GLN A 97 4.05 -25.82 3.78
N SER A 98 5.02 -24.98 3.42
CA SER A 98 6.30 -24.87 4.15
C SER A 98 6.16 -24.08 5.45
N ASN A 99 5.39 -22.98 5.44
CA ASN A 99 5.04 -22.22 6.63
C ASN A 99 3.67 -21.54 6.44
N PRO A 100 2.62 -21.97 7.17
CA PRO A 100 1.27 -21.43 6.99
C PRO A 100 1.15 -19.94 7.29
N TYR A 101 2.02 -19.37 8.13
CA TYR A 101 2.02 -17.92 8.41
C TYR A 101 2.46 -17.08 7.21
N SER A 102 3.10 -17.69 6.19
CA SER A 102 3.41 -17.00 4.94
C SER A 102 2.16 -16.54 4.19
N GLY A 103 0.99 -17.07 4.55
CA GLY A 103 -0.30 -16.59 4.06
C GLY A 103 -0.59 -15.12 4.36
N LEU A 104 0.11 -14.50 5.30
CA LEU A 104 0.05 -13.04 5.53
C LEU A 104 0.64 -12.23 4.36
N ASP A 105 1.57 -12.81 3.59
CA ASP A 105 2.18 -12.18 2.42
C ASP A 105 1.73 -12.80 1.09
N TRP A 106 0.74 -13.67 1.11
CA TRP A 106 0.11 -14.23 -0.07
C TRP A 106 -1.43 -14.05 0.02
N PRO A 107 -2.13 -13.63 -1.05
CA PRO A 107 -1.70 -13.33 -2.42
C PRO A 107 -0.66 -12.22 -2.53
N VAL A 108 0.04 -12.16 -3.67
CA VAL A 108 0.97 -11.07 -3.97
C VAL A 108 0.24 -9.75 -3.87
N ARG A 109 0.86 -8.79 -3.19
CA ARG A 109 0.39 -7.42 -3.06
C ARG A 109 1.30 -6.50 -3.86
N MET A 110 0.71 -5.69 -4.71
CA MET A 110 1.43 -4.69 -5.48
C MET A 110 0.73 -3.36 -5.29
N LEU A 111 1.47 -2.38 -4.79
CA LEU A 111 0.99 -1.04 -4.48
C LEU A 111 1.37 -0.10 -5.61
N ILE A 112 0.40 0.63 -6.12
CA ILE A 112 0.58 1.73 -7.07
C ILE A 112 0.28 3.01 -6.32
N ILE A 113 1.26 3.90 -6.20
CA ILE A 113 1.15 5.11 -5.38
C ILE A 113 1.71 6.33 -6.10
N GLU A 114 1.03 7.47 -5.96
CA GLU A 114 1.56 8.77 -6.29
C GLU A 114 2.47 9.27 -5.17
N GLU A 115 3.74 9.51 -5.50
CA GLU A 115 4.74 10.03 -4.58
C GLU A 115 4.53 11.52 -4.27
N ALA A 116 5.29 12.06 -3.32
CA ALA A 116 5.18 13.47 -2.95
C ALA A 116 5.56 14.45 -4.08
N ASP A 117 6.40 14.02 -5.00
CA ASP A 117 6.83 14.78 -6.19
C ASP A 117 5.88 14.64 -7.39
N GLY A 118 4.74 13.96 -7.22
CA GLY A 118 3.76 13.69 -8.28
C GLY A 118 4.16 12.52 -9.20
N SER A 119 5.31 11.90 -9.01
CA SER A 119 5.67 10.70 -9.76
C SER A 119 4.87 9.49 -9.26
N VAL A 120 4.74 8.46 -10.10
CA VAL A 120 4.04 7.22 -9.74
C VAL A 120 5.04 6.09 -9.58
N SER A 121 4.90 5.34 -8.48
CA SER A 121 5.70 4.15 -8.19
C SER A 121 4.83 2.90 -8.12
N VAL A 122 5.40 1.78 -8.55
CA VAL A 122 4.88 0.43 -8.32
C VAL A 122 5.79 -0.25 -7.31
N ALA A 123 5.24 -0.69 -6.18
CA ALA A 123 5.99 -1.32 -5.09
C ALA A 123 5.41 -2.68 -4.72
N TRP A 124 6.27 -3.61 -4.30
CA TRP A 124 5.87 -4.94 -3.84
C TRP A 124 6.88 -5.51 -2.85
N ASN A 125 6.48 -6.57 -2.14
CA ASN A 125 7.38 -7.24 -1.21
C ASN A 125 8.43 -8.08 -1.95
N ASP A 126 9.68 -7.96 -1.53
CA ASP A 126 10.78 -8.83 -1.97
C ASP A 126 10.53 -10.27 -1.51
N PHE A 127 10.46 -11.19 -2.44
CA PHE A 127 10.23 -12.62 -2.13
C PHE A 127 11.41 -13.26 -1.39
N GLY A 128 12.64 -12.80 -1.58
CA GLY A 128 13.77 -13.21 -0.77
C GLY A 128 13.66 -12.75 0.69
N TYR A 129 13.09 -11.56 0.92
CA TYR A 129 12.76 -11.08 2.25
C TYR A 129 11.64 -11.93 2.89
N ILE A 130 10.58 -12.26 2.13
CA ILE A 130 9.49 -13.12 2.60
C ILE A 130 10.02 -14.50 2.99
N ALA A 131 10.90 -15.12 2.17
CA ALA A 131 11.51 -16.40 2.48
C ALA A 131 12.27 -16.36 3.82
N LYS A 132 13.04 -15.30 4.07
CA LYS A 132 13.77 -15.09 5.34
C LYS A 132 12.82 -14.87 6.52
N ARG A 133 11.79 -14.01 6.33
CA ARG A 133 10.79 -13.69 7.35
C ARG A 133 10.10 -14.93 7.93
N TYR A 134 9.78 -15.89 7.06
CA TYR A 134 9.09 -17.13 7.45
C TYR A 134 10.02 -18.34 7.56
N ALA A 135 11.33 -18.14 7.47
CA ALA A 135 12.34 -19.18 7.53
C ALA A 135 12.09 -20.35 6.55
N ILE A 136 11.52 -20.08 5.38
CA ILE A 136 11.26 -21.07 4.33
C ILE A 136 12.56 -21.27 3.53
N ARG A 137 13.08 -22.51 3.55
CA ARG A 137 14.36 -22.87 2.91
C ARG A 137 14.22 -23.98 1.86
N ASP A 138 13.06 -24.56 1.74
CA ASP A 138 12.73 -25.70 0.88
C ASP A 138 11.99 -25.33 -0.40
N ARG A 139 11.91 -24.03 -0.74
CA ARG A 139 11.17 -23.48 -1.89
C ARG A 139 11.96 -22.43 -2.66
N GLU A 140 13.28 -22.57 -2.74
CA GLU A 140 14.14 -21.56 -3.38
C GLU A 140 13.75 -21.30 -4.85
N ALA A 141 13.53 -22.35 -5.63
CA ALA A 141 13.13 -22.23 -7.04
C ALA A 141 11.77 -21.50 -7.19
N GLN A 142 10.82 -21.78 -6.29
CA GLN A 142 9.50 -21.15 -6.29
C GLN A 142 9.59 -19.67 -5.92
N PHE A 143 10.39 -19.30 -4.92
CA PHE A 143 10.65 -17.90 -4.58
C PHE A 143 11.33 -17.13 -5.70
N LYS A 144 12.30 -17.75 -6.38
CA LYS A 144 12.92 -17.17 -7.56
C LYS A 144 11.91 -16.91 -8.66
N MET A 145 11.09 -17.90 -8.99
CA MET A 145 10.02 -17.77 -9.99
C MET A 145 9.03 -16.65 -9.63
N ALA A 146 8.59 -16.57 -8.37
CA ALA A 146 7.70 -15.53 -7.90
C ALA A 146 8.32 -14.13 -8.03
N SER A 147 9.62 -13.99 -7.69
CA SER A 147 10.38 -12.75 -7.85
C SER A 147 10.42 -12.29 -9.31
N GLU A 148 10.76 -13.21 -10.23
CA GLU A 148 10.86 -12.91 -11.66
C GLU A 148 9.50 -12.50 -12.25
N VAL A 149 8.43 -13.21 -11.88
CA VAL A 149 7.08 -12.90 -12.33
C VAL A 149 6.62 -11.53 -11.81
N ALA A 150 6.81 -11.23 -10.53
CA ALA A 150 6.42 -9.93 -9.97
C ALA A 150 7.19 -8.78 -10.62
N ALA A 151 8.51 -8.93 -10.82
CA ALA A 151 9.33 -7.95 -11.51
C ALA A 151 8.90 -7.77 -12.98
N SER A 152 8.58 -8.85 -13.67
CA SER A 152 8.06 -8.81 -15.04
C SER A 152 6.74 -8.04 -15.13
N ILE A 153 5.79 -8.29 -14.20
CA ILE A 153 4.53 -7.55 -14.13
C ILE A 153 4.80 -6.07 -13.89
N ALA A 154 5.61 -5.73 -12.88
CA ALA A 154 5.95 -4.34 -12.56
C ALA A 154 6.58 -3.62 -13.76
N SER A 155 7.37 -4.32 -14.60
CA SER A 155 8.01 -3.73 -15.79
C SER A 155 7.02 -3.28 -16.86
N SER A 156 5.78 -3.77 -16.87
CA SER A 156 4.73 -3.32 -17.80
C SER A 156 4.33 -1.86 -17.61
N ALA A 157 4.65 -1.28 -16.44
CA ALA A 157 4.42 0.12 -16.11
C ALA A 157 5.63 1.04 -16.43
N THR A 158 6.77 0.48 -16.89
CA THR A 158 8.03 1.24 -17.10
C THR A 158 8.33 1.57 -18.56
N LYS A 159 7.41 1.19 -19.48
CA LYS A 159 7.60 1.30 -20.94
C LYS A 159 6.43 1.99 -21.60
#